data_a5d64b6f857e0e0268fc518ddd75ffaa
#
_entry.id   a5d64b6f857e0e0268fc518ddd75ffaa
#
_cell.length_a   1.000
_cell.length_b   1.000
_cell.length_c   1.000
_cell.angle_alpha   90.00
_cell.angle_beta   90.00
_cell.angle_gamma   90.00
#
_symmetry.space_group_name_H-M   'P 1'
#
loop_
_entity.id
_entity.type
_entity.pdbx_description
1 polymer ?
#
loop_
_entity_poly.entity_id
_entity_poly.type
_entity_poly.pdbx_seq_one_letter_code
_entity_poly.pdbx_strand_id
1 'polypeptide(L)'
;YLSPGVFGLEMFQALRNSKITFNKHIDLSPNSASNMRMFEATGVGTCLLTDWKDNISELFTPESEVVTYRSAAEAVEKAKWLLSHPVERAAIAEAGQKRTLKDHNFKNRAEALDRLIRKNLN
;
A
#
# COMPACT_ATOMS: atom_id res chain seq x y z
N TYR A 1 -15.88 16.55 -1.27
CA TYR A 1 -14.93 17.55 -1.79
C TYR A 1 -13.95 16.87 -2.72
N LEU A 2 -14.00 17.20 -4.02
CA LEU A 2 -13.09 16.66 -5.02
C LEU A 2 -12.01 17.70 -5.31
N SER A 3 -10.77 17.37 -4.98
CA SER A 3 -9.60 18.16 -5.39
C SER A 3 -9.18 17.78 -6.81
N PRO A 4 -8.57 18.69 -7.57
CA PRO A 4 -7.90 18.35 -8.82
C PRO A 4 -6.86 17.23 -8.58
N GLY A 5 -6.59 16.41 -9.59
CA GLY A 5 -5.53 15.41 -9.53
C GLY A 5 -4.17 16.05 -9.30
N VAL A 6 -3.37 15.48 -8.43
CA VAL A 6 -2.00 15.92 -8.13
C VAL A 6 -1.01 14.83 -8.53
N PHE A 7 0.19 15.24 -8.96
CA PHE A 7 1.23 14.35 -9.47
C PHE A 7 2.60 14.67 -8.85
N GLY A 8 3.54 13.75 -8.98
CA GLY A 8 4.91 13.95 -8.53
C GLY A 8 4.99 14.24 -7.03
N LEU A 9 5.74 15.25 -6.67
CA LEU A 9 6.01 15.61 -5.27
C LEU A 9 4.74 16.03 -4.51
N GLU A 10 3.84 16.75 -5.17
CA GLU A 10 2.57 17.16 -4.58
C GLU A 10 1.69 15.95 -4.23
N MET A 11 1.70 14.91 -5.05
CA MET A 11 1.02 13.65 -4.78
C MET A 11 1.57 12.98 -3.51
N PHE A 12 2.90 12.89 -3.37
CA PHE A 12 3.51 12.32 -2.17
C PHE A 12 3.22 13.14 -0.92
N GLN A 13 3.19 14.47 -1.03
CA GLN A 13 2.79 15.35 0.07
C GLN A 13 1.32 15.14 0.46
N ALA A 14 0.42 15.02 -0.51
CA ALA A 14 -0.99 14.75 -0.26
C ALA A 14 -1.19 13.39 0.44
N LEU A 15 -0.50 12.35 -0.02
CA LEU A 15 -0.51 11.04 0.63
C LEU A 15 0.01 11.13 2.07
N ARG A 16 1.17 11.75 2.29
CA ARG A 16 1.78 11.89 3.60
C ARG A 16 0.88 12.65 4.60
N ASN A 17 0.16 13.65 4.13
CA ASN A 17 -0.74 14.47 4.95
C ASN A 17 -2.10 13.80 5.19
N SER A 18 -2.38 12.69 4.52
CA SER A 18 -3.63 11.94 4.67
C SER A 18 -3.57 11.01 5.87
N LYS A 19 -4.67 10.88 6.60
CA LYS A 19 -4.80 9.92 7.71
C LYS A 19 -4.87 8.49 7.20
N ILE A 20 -5.54 8.29 6.06
CA ILE A 20 -5.77 6.99 5.42
C ILE A 20 -5.66 7.20 3.92
N THR A 21 -4.98 6.32 3.22
CA THR A 21 -5.07 6.19 1.77
C THR A 21 -5.97 5.01 1.44
N PHE A 22 -7.09 5.31 0.76
CA PHE A 22 -7.98 4.29 0.22
C PHE A 22 -7.48 3.86 -1.15
N ASN A 23 -7.33 2.56 -1.36
CA ASN A 23 -6.89 1.98 -2.61
C ASN A 23 -7.85 0.89 -3.07
N LYS A 24 -8.07 0.84 -4.39
CA LYS A 24 -8.75 -0.26 -5.06
C LYS A 24 -7.95 -0.63 -6.30
N HIS A 25 -7.69 -1.91 -6.48
CA HIS A 25 -7.07 -2.42 -7.70
C HIS A 25 -8.07 -2.39 -8.85
N ILE A 26 -7.55 -2.18 -10.06
CA ILE A 26 -8.35 -2.28 -11.28
C ILE A 26 -8.63 -3.76 -11.60
N ASP A 27 -9.74 -4.03 -12.29
CA ASP A 27 -10.21 -5.39 -12.57
C ASP A 27 -9.37 -6.16 -13.62
N LEU A 28 -8.36 -5.53 -14.22
CA LEU A 28 -7.41 -6.17 -15.15
C LEU A 28 -6.51 -7.22 -14.46
N SER A 29 -6.34 -7.14 -13.16
CA SER A 29 -5.61 -8.14 -12.36
C SER A 29 -6.45 -8.54 -11.15
N PRO A 30 -7.47 -9.37 -11.34
CA PRO A 30 -8.51 -9.58 -10.32
C PRO A 30 -7.97 -10.18 -9.02
N ASN A 31 -6.93 -11.00 -9.10
CA ASN A 31 -6.42 -11.77 -7.95
C ASN A 31 -5.05 -11.31 -7.45
N SER A 32 -4.42 -10.34 -8.11
CA SER A 32 -3.05 -9.94 -7.76
C SER A 32 -2.94 -8.46 -7.44
N ALA A 33 -2.40 -8.14 -6.28
CA ALA A 33 -2.01 -6.80 -5.90
C ALA A 33 -0.70 -6.44 -6.60
N SER A 34 -0.71 -5.35 -7.38
CA SER A 34 0.45 -4.94 -8.16
C SER A 34 0.54 -3.43 -8.41
N ASN A 35 -0.41 -2.64 -7.93
CA ASN A 35 -0.39 -1.22 -8.21
C ASN A 35 0.65 -0.46 -7.37
N MET A 36 1.22 0.59 -7.96
CA MET A 36 2.25 1.40 -7.32
C MET A 36 1.73 2.15 -6.10
N ARG A 37 0.44 2.50 -6.06
CA ARG A 37 -0.17 3.27 -4.97
C ARG A 37 0.02 2.61 -3.60
N MET A 38 0.05 1.30 -3.54
CA MET A 38 0.32 0.59 -2.28
C MET A 38 1.67 0.98 -1.68
N PHE A 39 2.71 0.99 -2.51
CA PHE A 39 4.07 1.29 -2.09
C PHE A 39 4.32 2.79 -1.93
N GLU A 40 3.68 3.62 -2.74
CA GLU A 40 3.74 5.07 -2.62
C GLU A 40 3.12 5.54 -1.29
N ALA A 41 1.93 5.04 -0.95
CA ALA A 41 1.23 5.42 0.28
C ALA A 41 1.97 4.92 1.52
N THR A 42 2.31 3.64 1.58
CA THR A 42 3.05 3.08 2.71
C THR A 42 4.45 3.67 2.83
N GLY A 43 5.14 3.91 1.71
CA GLY A 43 6.47 4.52 1.69
C GLY A 43 6.53 5.91 2.33
N VAL A 44 5.49 6.72 2.20
CA VAL A 44 5.40 8.04 2.87
C VAL A 44 4.79 7.98 4.27
N GLY A 45 4.44 6.78 4.75
CA GLY A 45 3.94 6.57 6.11
C GLY A 45 2.45 6.84 6.29
N THR A 46 1.64 6.69 5.24
CA THR A 46 0.18 6.75 5.35
C THR A 46 -0.40 5.37 5.63
N CYS A 47 -1.42 5.28 6.47
CA CYS A 47 -2.15 4.04 6.69
C CYS A 47 -2.91 3.65 5.41
N LEU A 48 -2.56 2.51 4.84
CA LEU A 48 -3.19 1.99 3.62
C LEU A 48 -4.40 1.12 3.95
N LEU A 49 -5.55 1.46 3.37
CA LEU A 49 -6.75 0.64 3.33
C LEU A 49 -6.98 0.19 1.88
N THR A 50 -6.81 -1.10 1.59
CA THR A 50 -6.82 -1.66 0.23
C THR A 50 -7.73 -2.87 0.09
N ASP A 51 -8.23 -3.12 -1.11
CA ASP A 51 -8.97 -4.33 -1.42
C ASP A 51 -8.08 -5.57 -1.31
N TRP A 52 -8.66 -6.66 -0.80
CA TRP A 52 -7.98 -7.94 -0.68
C TRP A 52 -7.57 -8.49 -2.05
N LYS A 53 -6.34 -9.00 -2.11
CA LYS A 53 -5.83 -9.81 -3.22
C LYS A 53 -5.06 -11.01 -2.68
N ASP A 54 -5.01 -12.10 -3.44
CA ASP A 54 -4.46 -13.38 -2.97
C ASP A 54 -2.99 -13.29 -2.56
N ASN A 55 -2.21 -12.43 -3.24
CA ASN A 55 -0.80 -12.22 -2.95
C ASN A 55 -0.51 -11.11 -1.91
N ILE A 56 -1.54 -10.55 -1.28
CA ILE A 56 -1.32 -9.42 -0.34
C ILE A 56 -0.38 -9.82 0.80
N SER A 57 -0.50 -11.06 1.29
CA SER A 57 0.31 -11.58 2.39
C SER A 57 1.79 -11.79 2.04
N GLU A 58 2.13 -11.84 0.76
CA GLU A 58 3.51 -11.88 0.28
C GLU A 58 4.16 -10.49 0.33
N LEU A 59 3.34 -9.45 0.19
CA LEU A 59 3.79 -8.05 0.12
C LEU A 59 3.79 -7.39 1.50
N PHE A 60 2.72 -7.57 2.25
CA PHE A 60 2.49 -6.98 3.57
C PHE A 60 1.81 -7.97 4.50
N THR A 61 1.96 -7.78 5.81
CA THR A 61 1.17 -8.48 6.80
C THR A 61 -0.18 -7.76 6.97
N PRO A 62 -1.30 -8.38 6.50
CA PRO A 62 -2.62 -7.78 6.65
C PRO A 62 -2.94 -7.44 8.10
N GLU A 63 -3.68 -6.37 8.32
CA GLU A 63 -4.14 -5.83 9.60
C GLU A 63 -3.01 -5.35 10.55
N SER A 64 -1.74 -5.55 10.17
CA SER A 64 -0.56 -5.08 10.93
C SER A 64 0.27 -4.05 10.18
N GLU A 65 0.44 -4.21 8.86
CA GLU A 65 1.22 -3.33 7.99
C GLU A 65 0.35 -2.57 6.99
N VAL A 66 -0.78 -3.14 6.64
CA VAL A 66 -1.85 -2.56 5.82
C VAL A 66 -3.19 -3.08 6.33
N VAL A 67 -4.28 -2.35 6.05
CA VAL A 67 -5.64 -2.81 6.36
C VAL A 67 -6.31 -3.24 5.06
N THR A 68 -6.97 -4.40 5.07
CA THR A 68 -7.60 -4.96 3.87
C THR A 68 -9.13 -4.98 4.00
N TYR A 69 -9.83 -4.97 2.87
CA TYR A 69 -11.28 -5.12 2.81
C TYR A 69 -11.69 -6.02 1.64
N ARG A 70 -12.83 -6.70 1.77
CA ARG A 70 -13.39 -7.59 0.75
C ARG A 70 -14.72 -7.08 0.17
N SER A 71 -15.32 -6.09 0.82
CA SER A 71 -16.56 -5.46 0.36
C SER A 71 -16.58 -3.97 0.65
N ALA A 72 -17.45 -3.22 -0.03
CA ALA A 72 -17.63 -1.81 0.23
C ALA A 72 -18.11 -1.53 1.66
N ALA A 73 -18.97 -2.36 2.22
CA ALA A 73 -19.44 -2.24 3.60
C ALA A 73 -18.27 -2.39 4.59
N GLU A 74 -17.44 -3.41 4.42
CA GLU A 74 -16.25 -3.64 5.25
C GLU A 74 -15.25 -2.47 5.12
N ALA A 75 -15.05 -1.93 3.92
CA ALA A 75 -14.19 -0.77 3.71
C ALA A 75 -14.66 0.44 4.52
N VAL A 76 -15.96 0.71 4.53
CA VAL A 76 -16.55 1.81 5.31
C VAL A 76 -16.37 1.59 6.81
N GLU A 77 -16.63 0.38 7.31
CA GLU A 77 -16.45 0.04 8.73
C GLU A 77 -15.00 0.21 9.17
N LYS A 78 -14.06 -0.34 8.41
CA LYS A 78 -12.62 -0.25 8.69
C LYS A 78 -12.11 1.20 8.60
N ALA A 79 -12.57 1.97 7.63
CA ALA A 79 -12.23 3.39 7.54
C ALA A 79 -12.71 4.18 8.77
N LYS A 80 -13.95 3.96 9.23
CA LYS A 80 -14.49 4.57 10.45
C LYS A 80 -13.68 4.17 11.68
N TRP A 81 -13.36 2.88 11.80
CA TRP A 81 -12.55 2.38 12.90
C TRP A 81 -11.16 3.04 12.92
N LEU A 82 -10.46 3.08 11.80
CA LEU A 82 -9.15 3.72 11.67
C LEU A 82 -9.20 5.22 12.01
N LEU A 83 -10.27 5.91 11.66
CA LEU A 83 -10.44 7.34 11.98
C LEU A 83 -10.63 7.56 13.47
N SER A 84 -11.30 6.65 14.16
CA SER A 84 -11.57 6.73 15.61
C SER A 84 -10.45 6.16 16.48
N HIS A 85 -9.46 5.44 15.88
CA HIS A 85 -8.34 4.79 16.58
C HIS A 85 -6.99 5.32 16.07
N PRO A 86 -6.61 6.55 16.40
CA PRO A 86 -5.42 7.20 15.85
C PRO A 86 -4.11 6.52 16.24
N VAL A 87 -4.04 5.90 17.42
CA VAL A 87 -2.84 5.20 17.90
C VAL A 87 -2.59 3.94 17.08
N GLU A 88 -3.62 3.12 16.91
CA GLU A 88 -3.56 1.88 16.14
C GLU A 88 -3.30 2.18 14.66
N ARG A 89 -3.97 3.19 14.12
CA ARG A 89 -3.71 3.66 12.76
C ARG A 89 -2.26 4.08 12.55
N ALA A 90 -1.69 4.82 13.49
CA ALA A 90 -0.29 5.26 13.42
C ALA A 90 0.67 4.06 13.48
N ALA A 91 0.40 3.08 14.34
CA ALA A 91 1.22 1.87 14.44
C ALA A 91 1.21 1.05 13.14
N ILE A 92 0.04 0.88 12.52
CA ILE A 92 -0.10 0.20 11.21
C ILE A 92 0.65 0.97 10.12
N ALA A 93 0.50 2.30 10.06
CA ALA A 93 1.19 3.14 9.09
C ALA A 93 2.71 3.05 9.23
N GLU A 94 3.23 3.08 10.44
CA GLU A 94 4.67 2.93 10.74
C GLU A 94 5.19 1.55 10.31
N ALA A 95 4.47 0.48 10.63
CA ALA A 95 4.84 -0.87 10.25
C ALA A 95 4.85 -1.05 8.73
N GLY A 96 3.83 -0.56 8.03
CA GLY A 96 3.76 -0.57 6.57
C GLY A 96 4.89 0.22 5.92
N GLN A 97 5.26 1.37 6.48
CA GLN A 97 6.40 2.16 6.01
C GLN A 97 7.72 1.40 6.17
N LYS A 98 7.97 0.83 7.33
CA LYS A 98 9.17 0.01 7.59
C LYS A 98 9.27 -1.14 6.60
N ARG A 99 8.17 -1.85 6.36
CA ARG A 99 8.10 -2.94 5.38
C ARG A 99 8.46 -2.47 3.98
N THR A 100 7.85 -1.38 3.52
CA THR A 100 8.08 -0.83 2.17
C THR A 100 9.53 -0.39 1.98
N LEU A 101 10.08 0.37 2.91
CA LEU A 101 11.46 0.86 2.83
C LEU A 101 12.50 -0.26 2.90
N LYS A 102 12.19 -1.34 3.62
CA LYS A 102 13.06 -2.51 3.73
C LYS A 102 13.00 -3.40 2.49
N ASP A 103 11.80 -3.79 2.05
CA ASP A 103 11.61 -4.90 1.12
C ASP A 103 11.13 -4.48 -0.28
N HIS A 104 10.50 -3.30 -0.42
CA HIS A 104 9.83 -2.87 -1.64
C HIS A 104 10.42 -1.63 -2.30
N ASN A 105 11.72 -1.39 -2.12
CA ASN A 105 12.43 -0.29 -2.75
C ASN A 105 13.03 -0.69 -4.12
N PHE A 106 13.47 0.29 -4.89
CA PHE A 106 14.05 0.08 -6.22
C PHE A 106 15.33 -0.77 -6.18
N LYS A 107 16.15 -0.65 -5.14
CA LYS A 107 17.36 -1.46 -4.98
C LYS A 107 17.02 -2.95 -4.93
N ASN A 108 16.07 -3.33 -4.07
CA ASN A 108 15.64 -4.72 -3.93
C ASN A 108 15.04 -5.25 -5.25
N ARG A 109 14.29 -4.42 -5.98
CA ARG A 109 13.73 -4.78 -7.28
C ARG A 109 14.79 -4.96 -8.34
N ALA A 110 15.79 -4.07 -8.40
CA ALA A 110 16.91 -4.17 -9.33
C ALA A 110 17.74 -5.44 -9.08
N GLU A 111 18.04 -5.76 -7.82
CA GLU A 111 18.75 -6.98 -7.44
C GLU A 111 17.96 -8.25 -7.79
N ALA A 112 16.64 -8.24 -7.59
CA ALA A 112 15.78 -9.36 -7.96
C ALA A 112 15.76 -9.56 -9.49
N LEU A 113 15.66 -8.48 -10.25
CA LEU A 113 15.67 -8.50 -11.70
C LEU A 113 17.02 -8.99 -12.24
N ASP A 114 18.13 -8.49 -11.71
CA ASP A 114 19.50 -8.95 -12.09
C ASP A 114 19.66 -10.45 -11.87
N ARG A 115 19.21 -10.98 -10.73
CA ARG A 115 19.24 -12.43 -10.47
C ARG A 115 18.41 -13.23 -11.49
N LEU A 116 17.22 -12.74 -11.83
CA LEU A 116 16.37 -13.40 -12.83
C LEU A 116 16.99 -13.39 -14.22
N ILE A 117 17.57 -12.26 -14.64
CA ILE A 117 18.25 -12.13 -15.92
C ILE A 117 19.43 -13.11 -15.98
N ARG A 118 20.32 -13.10 -14.99
CA ARG A 118 21.48 -14.01 -14.94
C ARG A 118 21.09 -15.49 -14.97
N LYS A 119 20.01 -15.84 -14.27
CA LYS A 119 19.51 -17.23 -14.25
C LYS A 119 18.98 -17.69 -15.61
N ASN A 120 18.44 -16.80 -16.43
CA ASN A 120 17.81 -17.16 -17.70
C ASN A 120 18.69 -16.89 -18.94
N LEU A 121 19.84 -16.20 -18.80
CA LEU A 121 20.81 -15.97 -19.86
C LEU A 121 21.95 -16.98 -19.86
N ASN A 122 22.05 -17.77 -18.83
CA ASN A 122 23.01 -18.90 -18.73
C ASN A 122 22.28 -20.24 -18.90
#